data_906ee145356a2618020f8775dffde4fd
#
_entry.id   906ee145356a2618020f8775dffde4fd
#
_cell.length_a   1.000
_cell.length_b   1.000
_cell.length_c   1.000
_cell.angle_alpha   90.00
_cell.angle_beta   90.00
_cell.angle_gamma   90.00
#
_symmetry.space_group_name_H-M   'P 1'
#
loop_
_entity.id
_entity.type
_entity.pdbx_description
1 polymer ?
#
loop_
_entity_poly.entity_id
_entity_poly.type
_entity_poly.pdbx_seq_one_letter_code
_entity_poly.pdbx_strand_id
1 'polypeptide(L)'
;MARTMGVAAHIRFNRGEDDTVRLAIWSTTTPRENSTHVEMFRRQLAEVELAEEIGIDQIWFFEHHLQPTAPVPSPNLLIAAAARTTRHIRFASMVNILPFRHPLLVAEEAAMLDNLTQGRLDMGLGRGLRPPEFAAFGVDQQHSREMFLESFDIIRRVWADENFVHEGKYWTLRKDGPLSPPLVQRPHPPFLVSAQSEESLRWAATYDIPFAQIDATAAQARHDQAFYREVQTAHGHSPAPRLYLMREIYVGDDDRHARAEAQPYLLQYWELWNRYTQFTRSGQLPDSYDFWRRQAPMLHAMSFDEIVANDMVILGGAETVADAILRLASRLDLMGLTLIFKLGAMPYDMVERSMTAFGEEVVPRIRRILDRDGAADRAAGAPALHVA
;
A
#
# COMPACT_ATOMS: atom_id res chain seq x y z
N MET A 1 29.37 -19.47 6.54
CA MET A 1 29.20 -19.41 5.07
C MET A 1 28.19 -20.47 4.64
N ALA A 2 26.91 -20.17 4.75
CA ALA A 2 25.81 -21.05 4.30
C ALA A 2 25.18 -20.41 3.06
N ARG A 3 25.07 -21.23 2.04
CA ARG A 3 24.66 -20.96 0.66
C ARG A 3 23.46 -20.01 0.54
N THR A 4 23.70 -18.81 0.03
CA THR A 4 22.74 -17.90 -0.62
C THR A 4 22.49 -18.33 -2.07
N MET A 5 22.31 -19.60 -2.35
CA MET A 5 22.05 -20.09 -3.69
C MET A 5 20.55 -20.14 -3.93
N GLY A 6 20.04 -19.35 -4.86
CA GLY A 6 18.69 -19.49 -5.41
C GLY A 6 17.77 -18.29 -5.28
N VAL A 7 18.22 -17.11 -4.82
CA VAL A 7 17.36 -15.95 -4.56
C VAL A 7 17.29 -14.97 -5.76
N ALA A 8 18.30 -14.94 -6.60
CA ALA A 8 18.45 -13.96 -7.67
C ALA A 8 17.45 -14.11 -8.84
N ALA A 9 16.80 -15.26 -8.99
CA ALA A 9 15.92 -15.51 -10.13
C ALA A 9 14.58 -14.77 -10.05
N HIS A 10 14.19 -14.24 -8.88
CA HIS A 10 12.84 -13.69 -8.65
C HIS A 10 12.77 -12.21 -8.28
N ILE A 11 13.90 -11.52 -8.14
CA ILE A 11 13.88 -10.11 -7.71
C ILE A 11 14.47 -9.24 -8.83
N ARG A 12 13.62 -8.58 -9.59
CA ARG A 12 14.03 -7.54 -10.55
C ARG A 12 13.41 -6.21 -10.10
N PHE A 13 14.24 -5.23 -9.75
CA PHE A 13 13.79 -3.85 -9.56
C PHE A 13 13.74 -3.16 -10.92
N ASN A 14 12.56 -2.81 -11.33
CA ASN A 14 12.12 -1.97 -12.44
C ASN A 14 12.95 -2.02 -13.76
N ARG A 15 12.49 -2.83 -14.70
CA ARG A 15 12.66 -2.68 -16.16
C ARG A 15 11.40 -3.12 -16.90
N GLY A 16 10.22 -2.56 -16.53
CA GLY A 16 9.06 -2.53 -17.44
C GLY A 16 8.41 -3.84 -17.87
N GLU A 17 8.62 -4.96 -17.18
CA GLU A 17 7.95 -6.24 -17.43
C GLU A 17 7.46 -6.84 -16.11
N ASP A 18 6.42 -7.67 -16.15
CA ASP A 18 5.57 -8.12 -15.01
C ASP A 18 6.25 -8.87 -13.83
N ASP A 19 7.57 -9.08 -13.85
CA ASP A 19 8.32 -9.90 -12.89
C ASP A 19 9.13 -9.10 -11.85
N THR A 20 8.83 -7.82 -11.63
CA THR A 20 9.63 -6.96 -10.75
C THR A 20 8.90 -6.55 -9.46
N VAL A 21 9.60 -6.63 -8.31
CA VAL A 21 9.08 -6.06 -7.04
C VAL A 21 9.01 -4.55 -7.16
N ARG A 22 7.81 -3.98 -7.05
CA ARG A 22 7.58 -2.53 -7.12
C ARG A 22 7.95 -1.87 -5.81
N LEU A 23 8.57 -0.71 -5.89
CA LEU A 23 8.79 0.15 -4.74
C LEU A 23 7.69 1.20 -4.67
N ALA A 24 6.94 1.20 -3.58
CA ALA A 24 5.91 2.20 -3.32
C ALA A 24 6.23 3.00 -2.06
N ILE A 25 5.75 4.23 -1.98
CA ILE A 25 5.74 5.02 -0.75
C ILE A 25 4.30 5.21 -0.28
N TRP A 26 4.03 4.89 0.98
CA TRP A 26 2.82 5.34 1.63
C TRP A 26 3.05 6.71 2.25
N SER A 27 2.54 7.73 1.58
CA SER A 27 2.68 9.12 1.99
C SER A 27 1.76 9.41 3.16
N THR A 28 2.29 9.30 4.39
CA THR A 28 1.59 9.65 5.61
C THR A 28 1.60 11.16 5.85
N THR A 29 0.62 11.66 6.61
CA THR A 29 0.57 13.05 7.05
C THR A 29 0.28 13.10 8.53
N THR A 30 1.25 13.49 9.33
CA THR A 30 1.04 13.82 10.73
C THR A 30 1.36 15.30 10.90
N PRO A 31 0.40 16.13 11.36
CA PRO A 31 0.67 17.53 11.64
C PRO A 31 1.80 17.66 12.68
N ARG A 32 2.73 18.56 12.43
CA ARG A 32 3.83 18.86 13.34
C ARG A 32 3.50 20.08 14.18
N GLU A 33 4.10 20.16 15.36
CA GLU A 33 4.01 21.38 16.15
C GLU A 33 4.50 22.57 15.32
N ASN A 34 3.76 23.66 15.36
CA ASN A 34 4.04 24.91 14.62
C ASN A 34 3.98 24.81 13.08
N SER A 35 3.46 23.71 12.53
CA SER A 35 3.22 23.56 11.09
C SER A 35 1.75 23.81 10.75
N THR A 36 1.49 24.59 9.71
CA THR A 36 0.13 24.75 9.19
C THR A 36 -0.25 23.57 8.28
N HIS A 37 -1.56 23.30 8.12
CA HIS A 37 -2.02 22.31 7.15
C HIS A 37 -1.65 22.69 5.70
N VAL A 38 -1.52 23.99 5.40
CA VAL A 38 -1.03 24.46 4.09
C VAL A 38 0.40 23.95 3.85
N GLU A 39 1.29 24.13 4.83
CA GLU A 39 2.67 23.65 4.74
C GLU A 39 2.72 22.12 4.68
N MET A 40 1.91 21.45 5.47
CA MET A 40 1.82 19.99 5.47
C MET A 40 1.46 19.43 4.08
N PHE A 41 0.42 19.96 3.43
CA PHE A 41 0.05 19.51 2.08
C PHE A 41 1.09 19.90 1.03
N ARG A 42 1.69 21.09 1.16
CA ARG A 42 2.78 21.51 0.26
C ARG A 42 3.98 20.54 0.34
N ARG A 43 4.36 20.13 1.54
CA ARG A 43 5.44 19.15 1.77
C ARG A 43 5.06 17.76 1.29
N GLN A 44 3.80 17.37 1.42
CA GLN A 44 3.33 16.09 0.91
C GLN A 44 3.40 16.01 -0.62
N LEU A 45 3.10 17.11 -1.32
CA LEU A 45 3.25 17.17 -2.77
C LEU A 45 4.73 17.19 -3.19
N ALA A 46 5.60 17.90 -2.47
CA ALA A 46 7.04 17.88 -2.73
C ALA A 46 7.66 16.47 -2.51
N GLU A 47 7.15 15.70 -1.56
CA GLU A 47 7.55 14.29 -1.37
C GLU A 47 7.26 13.43 -2.61
N VAL A 48 6.16 13.70 -3.32
CA VAL A 48 5.83 12.98 -4.56
C VAL A 48 6.85 13.28 -5.66
N GLU A 49 7.25 14.54 -5.78
CA GLU A 49 8.25 14.96 -6.75
C GLU A 49 9.60 14.31 -6.45
N LEU A 50 10.03 14.31 -5.20
CA LEU A 50 11.24 13.62 -4.75
C LEU A 50 11.13 12.10 -4.98
N ALA A 51 9.97 11.48 -4.70
CA ALA A 51 9.76 10.05 -4.94
C ALA A 51 9.94 9.68 -6.42
N GLU A 52 9.42 10.49 -7.34
CA GLU A 52 9.64 10.30 -8.77
C GLU A 52 11.12 10.47 -9.15
N GLU A 53 11.80 11.51 -8.61
CA GLU A 53 13.21 11.80 -8.88
C GLU A 53 14.13 10.65 -8.47
N ILE A 54 13.90 10.04 -7.31
CA ILE A 54 14.67 8.91 -6.81
C ILE A 54 14.24 7.55 -7.39
N GLY A 55 13.27 7.54 -8.31
CA GLY A 55 12.87 6.35 -9.07
C GLY A 55 11.96 5.38 -8.32
N ILE A 56 11.08 5.90 -7.47
CA ILE A 56 9.98 5.15 -6.86
C ILE A 56 8.89 4.88 -7.90
N ASP A 57 8.36 3.67 -7.92
CA ASP A 57 7.38 3.23 -8.92
C ASP A 57 5.98 3.77 -8.63
N GLN A 58 5.61 3.91 -7.34
CA GLN A 58 4.25 4.21 -6.95
C GLN A 58 4.18 5.02 -5.65
N ILE A 59 3.20 5.92 -5.55
CA ILE A 59 2.88 6.62 -4.30
C ILE A 59 1.43 6.40 -3.91
N TRP A 60 1.19 6.19 -2.61
CA TRP A 60 -0.10 5.87 -2.03
C TRP A 60 -0.55 6.94 -1.07
N PHE A 61 -1.82 7.37 -1.20
CA PHE A 61 -2.47 8.27 -0.27
C PHE A 61 -3.63 7.56 0.42
N PHE A 62 -3.75 7.75 1.73
CA PHE A 62 -4.83 7.17 2.55
C PHE A 62 -6.06 8.09 2.62
N GLU A 63 -7.18 7.53 3.10
CA GLU A 63 -8.41 8.25 3.42
C GLU A 63 -8.72 8.11 4.91
N HIS A 64 -8.79 9.26 5.63
CA HIS A 64 -9.28 9.34 6.99
C HIS A 64 -10.10 10.59 7.22
N HIS A 65 -11.20 10.44 7.95
CA HIS A 65 -12.12 11.53 8.20
C HIS A 65 -12.08 11.96 9.66
N LEU A 66 -12.16 13.29 9.89
CA LEU A 66 -12.18 13.91 11.23
C LEU A 66 -11.02 13.42 12.11
N GLN A 67 -9.88 13.13 11.51
CA GLN A 67 -8.69 12.62 12.18
C GLN A 67 -7.59 13.70 12.21
N PRO A 68 -7.37 14.37 13.36
CA PRO A 68 -6.37 15.44 13.43
C PRO A 68 -4.93 14.99 13.12
N THR A 69 -4.60 13.72 13.42
CA THR A 69 -3.26 13.16 13.17
C THR A 69 -3.07 12.60 11.77
N ALA A 70 -4.14 12.53 10.97
CA ALA A 70 -4.12 12.03 9.60
C ALA A 70 -5.20 12.75 8.75
N PRO A 71 -5.07 14.09 8.53
CA PRO A 71 -6.14 14.91 7.98
C PRO A 71 -6.20 14.85 6.44
N VAL A 72 -6.42 13.65 5.90
CA VAL A 72 -6.57 13.43 4.45
C VAL A 72 -7.94 12.80 4.17
N PRO A 73 -8.99 13.62 4.00
CA PRO A 73 -10.34 13.12 3.75
C PRO A 73 -10.57 12.67 2.30
N SER A 74 -9.64 12.96 1.39
CA SER A 74 -9.73 12.56 -0.02
C SER A 74 -8.34 12.33 -0.62
N PRO A 75 -7.92 11.08 -0.77
CA PRO A 75 -6.71 10.74 -1.51
C PRO A 75 -6.80 11.20 -2.97
N ASN A 76 -8.01 11.20 -3.56
CA ASN A 76 -8.26 11.57 -4.94
C ASN A 76 -7.86 13.01 -5.26
N LEU A 77 -8.07 13.94 -4.32
CA LEU A 77 -7.64 15.34 -4.47
C LEU A 77 -6.12 15.48 -4.48
N LEU A 78 -5.41 14.70 -3.65
CA LEU A 78 -3.94 14.69 -3.64
C LEU A 78 -3.38 14.09 -4.92
N ILE A 79 -3.97 12.99 -5.41
CA ILE A 79 -3.59 12.38 -6.69
C ILE A 79 -3.76 13.40 -7.83
N ALA A 80 -4.90 14.08 -7.90
CA ALA A 80 -5.16 15.09 -8.93
C ALA A 80 -4.14 16.25 -8.89
N ALA A 81 -3.76 16.70 -7.68
CA ALA A 81 -2.76 17.74 -7.51
C ALA A 81 -1.36 17.28 -7.93
N ALA A 82 -0.93 16.09 -7.48
CA ALA A 82 0.40 15.54 -7.72
C ALA A 82 0.60 15.10 -9.18
N ALA A 83 -0.45 14.67 -9.86
CA ALA A 83 -0.39 14.25 -11.27
C ALA A 83 0.12 15.35 -12.21
N ARG A 84 -0.01 16.63 -11.82
CA ARG A 84 0.42 17.77 -12.64
C ARG A 84 1.93 17.95 -12.74
N THR A 85 2.66 17.57 -11.67
CA THR A 85 4.11 17.81 -11.55
C THR A 85 4.92 16.55 -11.83
N THR A 86 4.26 15.40 -12.02
CA THR A 86 4.89 14.10 -12.25
C THR A 86 4.56 13.52 -13.62
N ARG A 87 5.41 12.58 -14.09
CA ARG A 87 5.31 11.97 -15.43
C ARG A 87 5.30 10.44 -15.43
N HIS A 88 5.94 9.81 -14.46
CA HIS A 88 6.23 8.38 -14.46
C HIS A 88 5.65 7.65 -13.26
N ILE A 89 5.72 8.24 -12.05
CA ILE A 89 5.23 7.62 -10.83
C ILE A 89 3.73 7.32 -10.94
N ARG A 90 3.34 6.10 -10.54
CA ARG A 90 1.93 5.71 -10.45
C ARG A 90 1.34 6.16 -9.12
N PHE A 91 0.04 6.30 -9.07
CA PHE A 91 -0.70 6.72 -7.89
C PHE A 91 -1.68 5.65 -7.44
N ALA A 92 -1.79 5.45 -6.13
CA ALA A 92 -2.88 4.66 -5.58
C ALA A 92 -3.61 5.44 -4.47
N SER A 93 -4.95 5.42 -4.52
CA SER A 93 -5.75 5.68 -3.33
C SER A 93 -5.68 4.43 -2.45
N MET A 94 -5.20 4.55 -1.23
CA MET A 94 -5.06 3.41 -0.33
C MET A 94 -5.65 3.72 1.05
N VAL A 95 -6.99 3.75 1.10
CA VAL A 95 -7.98 3.30 0.11
C VAL A 95 -9.07 4.36 -0.14
N ASN A 96 -9.92 4.18 -1.15
CA ASN A 96 -11.24 4.82 -1.17
C ASN A 96 -12.20 3.99 -0.29
N ILE A 97 -12.82 4.61 0.72
CA ILE A 97 -13.75 3.94 1.64
C ILE A 97 -15.14 3.89 0.99
N LEU A 98 -15.45 2.76 0.34
CA LEU A 98 -16.69 2.63 -0.47
C LEU A 98 -17.99 2.85 0.31
N PRO A 99 -18.15 2.40 1.58
CA PRO A 99 -19.38 2.64 2.34
C PRO A 99 -19.70 4.12 2.59
N PHE A 100 -18.74 5.02 2.46
CA PHE A 100 -18.96 6.46 2.67
C PHE A 100 -19.29 7.24 1.40
N ARG A 101 -19.29 6.56 0.24
CA ARG A 101 -19.39 7.22 -1.07
C ARG A 101 -20.42 6.55 -1.97
N HIS A 102 -21.11 7.34 -2.76
CA HIS A 102 -21.98 6.78 -3.81
C HIS A 102 -21.11 6.11 -4.90
N PRO A 103 -21.35 4.82 -5.25
CA PRO A 103 -20.47 4.06 -6.15
C PRO A 103 -20.38 4.64 -7.57
N LEU A 104 -21.43 5.28 -8.08
CA LEU A 104 -21.38 5.99 -9.36
C LEU A 104 -20.35 7.14 -9.30
N LEU A 105 -20.40 7.96 -8.22
CA LEU A 105 -19.45 9.05 -8.06
C LEU A 105 -18.01 8.54 -7.97
N VAL A 106 -17.79 7.43 -7.26
CA VAL A 106 -16.45 6.80 -7.16
C VAL A 106 -15.97 6.35 -8.54
N ALA A 107 -16.84 5.76 -9.35
CA ALA A 107 -16.50 5.30 -10.69
C ALA A 107 -16.16 6.47 -11.65
N GLU A 108 -16.90 7.58 -11.55
CA GLU A 108 -16.69 8.79 -12.36
C GLU A 108 -15.42 9.54 -11.93
N GLU A 109 -15.19 9.71 -10.62
CA GLU A 109 -13.94 10.30 -10.08
C GLU A 109 -12.72 9.48 -10.50
N ALA A 110 -12.80 8.14 -10.44
CA ALA A 110 -11.71 7.29 -10.88
C ALA A 110 -11.45 7.45 -12.40
N ALA A 111 -12.48 7.58 -13.21
CA ALA A 111 -12.30 7.84 -14.64
C ALA A 111 -11.66 9.23 -14.90
N MET A 112 -12.05 10.25 -14.15
CA MET A 112 -11.38 11.55 -14.22
C MET A 112 -9.92 11.47 -13.81
N LEU A 113 -9.61 10.79 -12.71
CA LEU A 113 -8.23 10.60 -12.23
C LEU A 113 -7.39 9.79 -13.21
N ASP A 114 -7.95 8.77 -13.83
CA ASP A 114 -7.27 7.97 -14.85
C ASP A 114 -6.85 8.84 -16.05
N ASN A 115 -7.70 9.78 -16.47
CA ASN A 115 -7.38 10.77 -17.50
C ASN A 115 -6.34 11.80 -17.01
N LEU A 116 -6.49 12.36 -15.81
CA LEU A 116 -5.57 13.34 -15.24
C LEU A 116 -4.17 12.76 -15.02
N THR A 117 -4.09 11.49 -14.62
CA THR A 117 -2.83 10.77 -14.42
C THR A 117 -2.29 10.14 -15.71
N GLN A 118 -3.03 10.22 -16.82
CA GLN A 118 -2.67 9.61 -18.10
C GLN A 118 -2.42 8.10 -17.98
N GLY A 119 -3.34 7.39 -17.30
CA GLY A 119 -3.25 5.94 -17.10
C GLY A 119 -2.31 5.48 -15.98
N ARG A 120 -1.89 6.38 -15.09
CA ARG A 120 -1.03 6.04 -13.95
C ARG A 120 -1.79 5.87 -12.63
N LEU A 121 -3.10 5.62 -12.68
CA LEU A 121 -3.94 5.37 -11.52
C LEU A 121 -4.02 3.87 -11.21
N ASP A 122 -3.85 3.52 -9.95
CA ASP A 122 -4.30 2.26 -9.35
C ASP A 122 -5.37 2.56 -8.31
N MET A 123 -6.48 1.82 -8.32
CA MET A 123 -7.63 2.13 -7.50
C MET A 123 -7.68 1.25 -6.25
N GLY A 124 -7.25 1.80 -5.13
CA GLY A 124 -7.37 1.12 -3.84
C GLY A 124 -8.77 1.24 -3.27
N LEU A 125 -9.30 0.12 -2.82
CA LEU A 125 -10.65 -0.04 -2.28
C LEU A 125 -10.61 -0.46 -0.83
N GLY A 126 -11.48 0.09 0.00
CA GLY A 126 -11.59 -0.23 1.41
C GLY A 126 -13.00 -0.22 1.95
N ARG A 127 -13.16 -0.97 3.03
CA ARG A 127 -14.42 -1.07 3.78
C ARG A 127 -14.56 0.00 4.86
N GLY A 128 -13.44 0.64 5.23
CA GLY A 128 -13.36 1.48 6.43
C GLY A 128 -13.12 0.66 7.69
N LEU A 129 -12.62 1.32 8.74
CA LEU A 129 -12.22 0.66 9.98
C LEU A 129 -12.74 1.38 11.24
N ARG A 130 -12.79 2.71 11.25
CA ARG A 130 -12.97 3.49 12.47
C ARG A 130 -14.44 3.79 12.78
N PRO A 131 -14.99 3.33 13.92
CA PRO A 131 -16.37 3.61 14.30
C PRO A 131 -16.75 5.11 14.30
N PRO A 132 -15.87 6.05 14.74
CA PRO A 132 -16.21 7.47 14.66
C PRO A 132 -16.42 7.99 13.23
N GLU A 133 -15.73 7.44 12.24
CA GLU A 133 -15.93 7.80 10.83
C GLU A 133 -17.29 7.31 10.34
N PHE A 134 -17.65 6.07 10.63
CA PHE A 134 -18.97 5.51 10.33
C PHE A 134 -20.10 6.34 10.96
N ALA A 135 -19.95 6.70 12.23
CA ALA A 135 -20.91 7.54 12.93
C ALA A 135 -21.06 8.92 12.27
N ALA A 136 -19.96 9.54 11.85
CA ALA A 136 -19.97 10.85 11.20
C ALA A 136 -20.68 10.83 9.83
N PHE A 137 -20.58 9.73 9.10
CA PHE A 137 -21.28 9.54 7.82
C PHE A 137 -22.70 8.97 7.97
N GLY A 138 -23.13 8.62 9.19
CA GLY A 138 -24.43 8.00 9.43
C GLY A 138 -24.55 6.61 8.85
N VAL A 139 -23.43 5.91 8.67
CA VAL A 139 -23.37 4.54 8.12
C VAL A 139 -23.27 3.54 9.26
N ASP A 140 -24.12 2.51 9.24
CA ASP A 140 -23.99 1.40 10.18
C ASP A 140 -22.81 0.51 9.78
N GLN A 141 -21.78 0.47 10.63
CA GLN A 141 -20.56 -0.30 10.38
C GLN A 141 -20.81 -1.81 10.21
N GLN A 142 -21.88 -2.34 10.79
CA GLN A 142 -22.25 -3.76 10.62
C GLN A 142 -22.52 -4.11 9.16
N HIS A 143 -23.06 -3.17 8.39
CA HIS A 143 -23.35 -3.33 6.97
C HIS A 143 -22.21 -2.98 6.02
N SER A 144 -21.07 -2.52 6.56
CA SER A 144 -19.93 -2.04 5.75
C SER A 144 -19.43 -3.05 4.72
N ARG A 145 -19.48 -4.36 5.04
CA ARG A 145 -19.07 -5.42 4.13
C ARG A 145 -20.00 -5.54 2.94
N GLU A 146 -21.30 -5.60 3.19
CA GLU A 146 -22.30 -5.72 2.14
C GLU A 146 -22.31 -4.48 1.24
N MET A 147 -22.23 -3.28 1.84
CA MET A 147 -22.10 -2.01 1.10
C MET A 147 -20.85 -1.99 0.21
N PHE A 148 -19.73 -2.47 0.73
CA PHE A 148 -18.47 -2.58 -0.04
C PHE A 148 -18.63 -3.49 -1.26
N LEU A 149 -19.21 -4.68 -1.08
CA LEU A 149 -19.40 -5.66 -2.16
C LEU A 149 -20.36 -5.15 -3.23
N GLU A 150 -21.49 -4.56 -2.81
CA GLU A 150 -22.47 -3.97 -3.73
C GLU A 150 -21.86 -2.78 -4.51
N SER A 151 -21.12 -1.91 -3.83
CA SER A 151 -20.42 -0.78 -4.48
C SER A 151 -19.37 -1.26 -5.48
N PHE A 152 -18.61 -2.30 -5.15
CA PHE A 152 -17.60 -2.86 -6.05
C PHE A 152 -18.24 -3.40 -7.35
N ASP A 153 -19.36 -4.13 -7.24
CA ASP A 153 -20.07 -4.63 -8.41
C ASP A 153 -20.59 -3.48 -9.28
N ILE A 154 -21.20 -2.47 -8.66
CA ILE A 154 -21.68 -1.29 -9.37
C ILE A 154 -20.54 -0.57 -10.11
N ILE A 155 -19.40 -0.32 -9.46
CA ILE A 155 -18.26 0.36 -10.07
C ILE A 155 -17.78 -0.39 -11.32
N ARG A 156 -17.63 -1.69 -11.23
CA ARG A 156 -17.24 -2.52 -12.37
C ARG A 156 -18.25 -2.43 -13.52
N ARG A 157 -19.54 -2.48 -13.21
CA ARG A 157 -20.60 -2.36 -14.21
C ARG A 157 -20.70 -0.96 -14.82
N VAL A 158 -20.48 0.08 -14.02
CA VAL A 158 -20.41 1.46 -14.55
C VAL A 158 -19.33 1.59 -15.63
N TRP A 159 -18.22 0.89 -15.47
CA TRP A 159 -17.11 0.92 -16.42
C TRP A 159 -17.28 -0.01 -17.62
N ALA A 160 -17.95 -1.17 -17.42
CA ALA A 160 -18.10 -2.20 -18.45
C ALA A 160 -19.36 -2.02 -19.31
N ASP A 161 -20.48 -1.68 -18.69
CA ASP A 161 -21.80 -1.69 -19.33
C ASP A 161 -22.18 -0.28 -19.79
N GLU A 162 -22.68 -0.12 -21.02
CA GLU A 162 -23.24 1.15 -21.46
C GLU A 162 -24.54 1.47 -20.74
N ASN A 163 -25.40 0.48 -20.61
CA ASN A 163 -26.71 0.64 -19.98
C ASN A 163 -26.93 -0.43 -18.95
N PHE A 164 -27.31 -0.06 -17.72
CA PHE A 164 -27.77 -1.01 -16.73
C PHE A 164 -28.66 -0.35 -15.67
N VAL A 165 -29.46 -1.19 -15.03
CA VAL A 165 -30.22 -0.83 -13.82
C VAL A 165 -29.69 -1.67 -12.67
N HIS A 166 -29.55 -1.06 -11.52
CA HIS A 166 -29.21 -1.70 -10.26
C HIS A 166 -30.26 -1.36 -9.21
N GLU A 167 -30.90 -2.37 -8.67
CA GLU A 167 -31.86 -2.27 -7.57
C GLU A 167 -31.35 -3.16 -6.44
N GLY A 168 -30.39 -2.62 -5.65
CA GLY A 168 -29.75 -3.35 -4.58
C GLY A 168 -30.30 -3.01 -3.20
N LYS A 169 -29.64 -3.53 -2.18
CA LYS A 169 -29.99 -3.28 -0.78
C LYS A 169 -29.64 -1.86 -0.32
N TYR A 170 -28.53 -1.33 -0.81
CA TYR A 170 -27.98 -0.03 -0.38
C TYR A 170 -28.04 1.02 -1.47
N TRP A 171 -28.00 0.59 -2.74
CA TRP A 171 -27.92 1.49 -3.87
C TRP A 171 -28.98 1.16 -4.91
N THR A 172 -29.62 2.20 -5.43
CA THR A 172 -30.49 2.09 -6.60
C THR A 172 -30.02 3.13 -7.60
N LEU A 173 -29.68 2.68 -8.81
CA LEU A 173 -29.22 3.57 -9.86
C LEU A 173 -29.56 3.01 -11.24
N ARG A 174 -29.67 3.92 -12.19
CA ARG A 174 -29.79 3.63 -13.60
C ARG A 174 -28.71 4.37 -14.35
N LYS A 175 -28.03 3.68 -15.25
CA LYS A 175 -27.08 4.25 -16.18
C LYS A 175 -27.61 4.04 -17.60
N ASP A 176 -27.71 5.14 -18.35
CA ASP A 176 -28.07 5.17 -19.76
C ASP A 176 -26.94 5.86 -20.53
N GLY A 177 -26.30 5.14 -21.44
CA GLY A 177 -25.18 5.62 -22.25
C GLY A 177 -23.79 5.34 -21.68
N PRO A 178 -22.73 5.68 -22.43
CA PRO A 178 -21.36 5.42 -22.06
C PRO A 178 -20.91 6.26 -20.87
N LEU A 179 -19.87 5.77 -20.17
CA LEU A 179 -19.18 6.55 -19.14
C LEU A 179 -18.47 7.77 -19.78
N SER A 180 -18.62 8.93 -19.17
CA SER A 180 -17.98 10.18 -19.60
C SER A 180 -17.34 10.90 -18.40
N PRO A 181 -16.00 11.16 -18.40
CA PRO A 181 -15.04 10.75 -19.43
C PRO A 181 -14.84 9.22 -19.47
N PRO A 182 -14.41 8.66 -20.61
CA PRO A 182 -14.04 7.23 -20.66
C PRO A 182 -12.72 6.99 -19.94
N LEU A 183 -12.49 5.75 -19.50
CA LEU A 183 -11.21 5.32 -18.93
C LEU A 183 -10.10 5.33 -20.00
N VAL A 184 -8.89 5.69 -19.59
CA VAL A 184 -7.65 5.56 -20.37
C VAL A 184 -7.16 4.11 -20.32
N GLN A 185 -7.10 3.53 -19.11
CA GLN A 185 -6.65 2.16 -18.90
C GLN A 185 -7.74 1.14 -19.30
N ARG A 186 -7.32 0.00 -19.82
CA ARG A 186 -8.22 -1.08 -20.25
C ARG A 186 -7.86 -2.39 -19.53
N PRO A 187 -8.85 -3.16 -19.05
CA PRO A 187 -10.29 -2.86 -19.07
C PRO A 187 -10.68 -1.72 -18.10
N HIS A 188 -9.89 -1.44 -17.10
CA HIS A 188 -10.05 -0.38 -16.08
C HIS A 188 -8.73 -0.17 -15.32
N PRO A 189 -8.58 0.90 -14.50
CA PRO A 189 -7.47 1.02 -13.58
C PRO A 189 -7.32 -0.21 -12.69
N PRO A 190 -6.10 -0.73 -12.47
CA PRO A 190 -5.89 -1.86 -11.58
C PRO A 190 -6.49 -1.61 -10.19
N PHE A 191 -7.13 -2.64 -9.63
CA PHE A 191 -7.58 -2.58 -8.25
C PHE A 191 -6.49 -2.97 -7.27
N LEU A 192 -6.60 -2.44 -6.05
CA LEU A 192 -5.75 -2.75 -4.91
C LEU A 192 -6.60 -2.72 -3.64
N VAL A 193 -6.32 -3.57 -2.66
CA VAL A 193 -7.08 -3.58 -1.40
C VAL A 193 -6.14 -3.67 -0.20
N SER A 194 -6.57 -3.12 0.95
CA SER A 194 -5.97 -3.45 2.23
C SER A 194 -6.68 -4.68 2.79
N ALA A 195 -5.98 -5.82 2.88
CA ALA A 195 -6.56 -7.08 3.34
C ALA A 195 -5.73 -7.69 4.46
N GLN A 196 -6.33 -7.77 5.65
CA GLN A 196 -5.72 -8.28 6.87
C GLN A 196 -6.46 -9.52 7.42
N SER A 197 -7.70 -9.73 7.01
CA SER A 197 -8.50 -10.88 7.45
C SER A 197 -8.59 -11.94 6.35
N GLU A 198 -8.73 -13.20 6.76
CA GLU A 198 -8.95 -14.34 5.82
C GLU A 198 -10.10 -14.06 4.85
N GLU A 199 -11.20 -13.50 5.34
CA GLU A 199 -12.36 -13.15 4.51
C GLU A 199 -12.00 -12.13 3.43
N SER A 200 -11.22 -11.08 3.77
CA SER A 200 -10.79 -10.07 2.80
C SER A 200 -9.78 -10.62 1.81
N LEU A 201 -8.86 -11.46 2.26
CA LEU A 201 -7.89 -12.17 1.40
C LEU A 201 -8.60 -13.10 0.41
N ARG A 202 -9.58 -13.88 0.89
CA ARG A 202 -10.39 -14.77 0.05
C ARG A 202 -11.11 -13.99 -1.04
N TRP A 203 -11.77 -12.89 -0.67
CA TRP A 203 -12.44 -12.03 -1.64
C TRP A 203 -11.46 -11.45 -2.67
N ALA A 204 -10.33 -10.91 -2.23
CA ALA A 204 -9.31 -10.36 -3.11
C ALA A 204 -8.78 -11.42 -4.09
N ALA A 205 -8.49 -12.62 -3.60
CA ALA A 205 -8.00 -13.75 -4.40
C ALA A 205 -9.04 -14.27 -5.41
N THR A 206 -10.34 -14.23 -5.08
CA THR A 206 -11.42 -14.58 -6.00
C THR A 206 -11.43 -13.71 -7.26
N TYR A 207 -11.02 -12.44 -7.14
CA TYR A 207 -10.95 -11.47 -8.24
C TYR A 207 -9.53 -11.20 -8.72
N ASP A 208 -8.54 -11.94 -8.24
CA ASP A 208 -7.10 -11.73 -8.52
C ASP A 208 -6.60 -10.31 -8.21
N ILE A 209 -7.18 -9.66 -7.19
CA ILE A 209 -6.85 -8.29 -6.80
C ILE A 209 -5.64 -8.29 -5.86
N PRO A 210 -4.56 -7.55 -6.16
CA PRO A 210 -3.43 -7.37 -5.25
C PRO A 210 -3.85 -6.80 -3.90
N PHE A 211 -3.16 -7.22 -2.85
CA PHE A 211 -3.46 -6.81 -1.49
C PHE A 211 -2.24 -6.23 -0.76
N ALA A 212 -2.51 -5.28 0.11
CA ALA A 212 -1.51 -4.68 0.97
C ALA A 212 -1.70 -5.10 2.42
N GLN A 213 -0.59 -5.37 3.10
CA GLN A 213 -0.54 -5.66 4.53
C GLN A 213 0.38 -4.69 5.26
N ILE A 214 -0.16 -4.08 6.32
CA ILE A 214 0.57 -3.29 7.30
C ILE A 214 0.80 -4.14 8.56
N ASP A 215 1.92 -3.94 9.24
CA ASP A 215 2.24 -4.58 10.54
C ASP A 215 2.27 -6.13 10.53
N ALA A 216 2.28 -6.76 9.38
CA ALA A 216 2.40 -8.21 9.29
C ALA A 216 3.86 -8.65 9.47
N THR A 217 4.11 -9.63 10.37
CA THR A 217 5.40 -10.30 10.41
C THR A 217 5.64 -11.09 9.12
N ALA A 218 6.90 -11.37 8.79
CA ALA A 218 7.21 -12.18 7.60
C ALA A 218 6.57 -13.58 7.65
N ALA A 219 6.37 -14.15 8.83
CA ALA A 219 5.68 -15.43 9.03
C ALA A 219 4.19 -15.33 8.69
N GLN A 220 3.51 -14.29 9.19
CA GLN A 220 2.10 -14.03 8.89
C GLN A 220 1.92 -13.73 7.40
N ALA A 221 2.73 -12.86 6.82
CA ALA A 221 2.67 -12.53 5.40
C ALA A 221 2.81 -13.77 4.50
N ARG A 222 3.72 -14.70 4.86
CA ARG A 222 3.89 -15.96 4.14
C ARG A 222 2.66 -16.88 4.24
N HIS A 223 2.08 -16.98 5.43
CA HIS A 223 0.85 -17.74 5.64
C HIS A 223 -0.29 -17.18 4.77
N ASP A 224 -0.47 -15.89 4.79
CA ASP A 224 -1.53 -15.20 4.05
C ASP A 224 -1.32 -15.27 2.53
N GLN A 225 -0.08 -15.22 2.05
CA GLN A 225 0.24 -15.46 0.65
C GLN A 225 -0.09 -16.89 0.21
N ALA A 226 0.20 -17.88 1.03
CA ALA A 226 -0.12 -19.27 0.72
C ALA A 226 -1.65 -19.46 0.62
N PHE A 227 -2.40 -18.92 1.57
CA PHE A 227 -3.86 -18.93 1.55
C PHE A 227 -4.42 -18.18 0.33
N TYR A 228 -3.92 -16.98 0.03
CA TYR A 228 -4.32 -16.21 -1.14
C TYR A 228 -4.11 -17.00 -2.43
N ARG A 229 -2.94 -17.62 -2.61
CA ARG A 229 -2.58 -18.41 -3.80
C ARG A 229 -3.46 -19.65 -3.97
N GLU A 230 -3.81 -20.33 -2.89
CA GLU A 230 -4.76 -21.45 -2.93
C GLU A 230 -6.11 -21.02 -3.50
N VAL A 231 -6.68 -19.92 -2.98
CA VAL A 231 -7.96 -19.39 -3.44
C VAL A 231 -7.87 -18.87 -4.87
N GLN A 232 -6.80 -18.14 -5.22
CA GLN A 232 -6.51 -17.64 -6.56
C GLN A 232 -6.56 -18.78 -7.60
N THR A 233 -5.82 -19.86 -7.32
CA THR A 233 -5.76 -21.03 -8.19
C THR A 233 -7.12 -21.74 -8.28
N ALA A 234 -7.85 -21.88 -7.18
CA ALA A 234 -9.18 -22.49 -7.15
C ALA A 234 -10.21 -21.73 -8.02
N HIS A 235 -9.98 -20.43 -8.25
CA HIS A 235 -10.83 -19.60 -9.11
C HIS A 235 -10.28 -19.46 -10.55
N GLY A 236 -9.29 -20.27 -10.94
CA GLY A 236 -8.76 -20.34 -12.31
C GLY A 236 -7.78 -19.22 -12.67
N HIS A 237 -7.29 -18.47 -11.70
CA HIS A 237 -6.25 -17.48 -11.94
C HIS A 237 -4.85 -18.12 -11.90
N SER A 238 -3.92 -17.59 -12.69
CA SER A 238 -2.52 -18.00 -12.63
C SER A 238 -1.89 -17.54 -11.32
N PRO A 239 -1.15 -18.41 -10.59
CA PRO A 239 -0.48 -18.02 -9.37
C PRO A 239 0.61 -16.98 -9.69
N ALA A 240 0.42 -15.77 -9.18
CA ALA A 240 1.35 -14.66 -9.31
C ALA A 240 1.47 -13.91 -7.99
N PRO A 241 2.59 -13.20 -7.75
CA PRO A 241 2.73 -12.34 -6.58
C PRO A 241 1.62 -11.28 -6.54
N ARG A 242 0.97 -11.12 -5.37
CA ARG A 242 -0.10 -10.13 -5.18
C ARG A 242 0.05 -9.33 -3.90
N LEU A 243 1.07 -9.63 -3.08
CA LEU A 243 1.31 -8.95 -1.82
C LEU A 243 2.15 -7.69 -2.00
N TYR A 244 1.62 -6.57 -1.52
CA TYR A 244 2.39 -5.40 -1.12
C TYR A 244 2.61 -5.44 0.39
N LEU A 245 3.87 -5.54 0.83
CA LEU A 245 4.21 -5.50 2.23
C LEU A 245 4.60 -4.08 2.64
N MET A 246 3.99 -3.56 3.70
CA MET A 246 4.28 -2.20 4.18
C MET A 246 5.31 -2.25 5.31
N ARG A 247 6.29 -1.33 5.26
CA ARG A 247 7.35 -1.19 6.25
C ARG A 247 7.71 0.26 6.51
N GLU A 248 7.83 0.61 7.77
CA GLU A 248 8.53 1.82 8.17
C GLU A 248 10.00 1.70 7.83
N ILE A 249 10.58 2.79 7.34
CA ILE A 249 11.97 2.80 6.89
C ILE A 249 12.67 4.10 7.31
N TYR A 250 13.95 3.98 7.65
CA TYR A 250 14.83 5.11 7.80
C TYR A 250 16.26 4.74 7.39
N VAL A 251 16.84 5.52 6.48
CA VAL A 251 18.24 5.42 6.04
C VAL A 251 19.01 6.56 6.67
N GLY A 252 19.99 6.24 7.50
CA GLY A 252 20.92 7.20 8.09
C GLY A 252 22.35 6.95 7.61
N ASP A 253 23.30 7.75 8.08
CA ASP A 253 24.72 7.66 7.70
C ASP A 253 25.31 6.27 8.05
N ASP A 254 24.93 5.71 9.17
CA ASP A 254 25.24 4.35 9.63
C ASP A 254 24.12 3.82 10.54
N ASP A 255 24.22 2.55 10.95
CA ASP A 255 23.20 1.88 11.77
C ASP A 255 22.98 2.56 13.13
N ARG A 256 24.06 3.06 13.74
CA ARG A 256 24.01 3.72 15.05
C ARG A 256 23.31 5.09 14.94
N HIS A 257 23.67 5.89 13.93
CA HIS A 257 23.05 7.18 13.68
C HIS A 257 21.58 7.02 13.26
N ALA A 258 21.30 6.11 12.34
CA ALA A 258 19.94 5.82 11.92
C ALA A 258 19.04 5.46 13.12
N ARG A 259 19.54 4.61 14.03
CA ARG A 259 18.80 4.24 15.24
C ARG A 259 18.56 5.43 16.17
N ALA A 260 19.61 6.21 16.43
CA ALA A 260 19.52 7.37 17.33
C ALA A 260 18.54 8.43 16.81
N GLU A 261 18.53 8.65 15.50
CA GLU A 261 17.67 9.63 14.84
C GLU A 261 16.21 9.16 14.73
N ALA A 262 15.96 7.93 14.28
CA ALA A 262 14.61 7.46 13.94
C ALA A 262 13.84 6.87 15.11
N GLN A 263 14.49 6.23 16.09
CA GLN A 263 13.82 5.53 17.19
C GLN A 263 12.82 6.41 17.96
N PRO A 264 13.10 7.67 18.34
CA PRO A 264 12.14 8.51 19.05
C PRO A 264 10.85 8.74 18.26
N TYR A 265 10.98 8.93 16.94
CA TYR A 265 9.84 9.19 16.06
C TYR A 265 9.05 7.92 15.75
N LEU A 266 9.73 6.78 15.62
CA LEU A 266 9.07 5.48 15.50
C LEU A 266 8.23 5.16 16.74
N LEU A 267 8.78 5.34 17.94
CA LEU A 267 8.04 5.13 19.18
C LEU A 267 6.84 6.07 19.29
N GLN A 268 7.01 7.35 18.90
CA GLN A 268 5.91 8.30 18.83
C GLN A 268 4.85 7.88 17.79
N TYR A 269 5.27 7.44 16.62
CA TYR A 269 4.37 6.96 15.57
C TYR A 269 3.52 5.78 16.06
N TRP A 270 4.14 4.81 16.73
CA TRP A 270 3.41 3.66 17.28
C TRP A 270 2.52 4.03 18.45
N GLU A 271 2.90 4.99 19.28
CA GLU A 271 1.99 5.52 20.31
C GLU A 271 0.76 6.18 19.68
N LEU A 272 0.95 6.96 18.62
CA LEU A 272 -0.16 7.54 17.85
C LEU A 272 -1.02 6.46 17.23
N TRP A 273 -0.41 5.44 16.64
CA TRP A 273 -1.11 4.28 16.08
C TRP A 273 -1.89 3.51 17.15
N ASN A 274 -1.30 3.31 18.31
CA ASN A 274 -1.96 2.73 19.48
C ASN A 274 -3.21 3.50 19.89
N ARG A 275 -3.11 4.82 20.00
CA ARG A 275 -4.26 5.67 20.30
C ARG A 275 -5.29 5.61 19.19
N TYR A 276 -4.83 5.60 17.95
CA TYR A 276 -5.68 5.47 16.76
C TYR A 276 -6.50 4.18 16.77
N THR A 277 -5.90 3.07 17.20
CA THR A 277 -6.53 1.73 17.22
C THR A 277 -7.18 1.37 18.56
N GLN A 278 -7.30 2.30 19.52
CA GLN A 278 -7.92 2.03 20.83
C GLN A 278 -9.34 1.44 20.72
N PHE A 279 -10.10 1.82 19.70
CA PHE A 279 -11.42 1.26 19.44
C PHE A 279 -11.40 -0.25 19.17
N THR A 280 -10.26 -0.82 18.75
CA THR A 280 -10.12 -2.27 18.55
C THR A 280 -10.20 -3.05 19.88
N ARG A 281 -9.88 -2.38 21.00
CA ARG A 281 -9.90 -2.96 22.34
C ARG A 281 -11.24 -2.74 23.07
N SER A 282 -12.03 -1.77 22.64
CA SER A 282 -13.24 -1.32 23.34
C SER A 282 -14.48 -2.19 23.08
N GLY A 283 -14.37 -3.24 22.26
CA GLY A 283 -15.53 -4.04 21.87
C GLY A 283 -16.52 -3.34 20.95
N GLN A 284 -16.18 -2.13 20.45
CA GLN A 284 -17.05 -1.34 19.58
C GLN A 284 -17.06 -1.83 18.11
N LEU A 285 -16.12 -2.70 17.75
CA LEU A 285 -16.05 -3.25 16.39
C LEU A 285 -17.03 -4.41 16.22
N PRO A 286 -17.74 -4.47 15.08
CA PRO A 286 -18.50 -5.64 14.67
C PRO A 286 -17.63 -6.91 14.58
N ASP A 287 -18.25 -8.08 14.64
CA ASP A 287 -17.54 -9.36 14.59
C ASP A 287 -16.72 -9.56 13.30
N SER A 288 -17.17 -8.97 12.20
CA SER A 288 -16.43 -8.97 10.93
C SER A 288 -15.07 -8.23 10.96
N TYR A 289 -14.73 -7.60 12.10
CA TYR A 289 -13.43 -6.95 12.37
C TYR A 289 -12.61 -7.68 13.44
N ASP A 290 -12.93 -8.93 13.75
CA ASP A 290 -12.29 -9.71 14.81
C ASP A 290 -10.75 -9.85 14.65
N PHE A 291 -10.25 -9.86 13.42
CA PHE A 291 -8.82 -9.79 13.13
C PHE A 291 -8.14 -8.63 13.88
N TRP A 292 -8.68 -7.41 13.76
CA TRP A 292 -8.11 -6.23 14.42
C TRP A 292 -8.18 -6.30 15.94
N ARG A 293 -9.24 -6.90 16.50
CA ARG A 293 -9.34 -7.10 17.95
C ARG A 293 -8.25 -8.01 18.50
N ARG A 294 -7.84 -9.02 17.73
CA ARG A 294 -6.81 -9.99 18.14
C ARG A 294 -5.38 -9.51 17.87
N GLN A 295 -5.14 -8.90 16.74
CA GLN A 295 -3.79 -8.57 16.28
C GLN A 295 -3.22 -7.32 16.97
N ALA A 296 -4.02 -6.27 17.13
CA ALA A 296 -3.55 -5.02 17.71
C ALA A 296 -2.88 -5.18 19.08
N PRO A 297 -3.42 -5.97 20.05
CA PRO A 297 -2.75 -6.18 21.34
C PRO A 297 -1.40 -6.87 21.24
N MET A 298 -1.21 -7.77 20.28
CA MET A 298 0.05 -8.51 20.12
C MET A 298 1.17 -7.59 19.60
N LEU A 299 0.86 -6.75 18.61
CA LEU A 299 1.80 -5.77 18.06
C LEU A 299 2.24 -4.75 19.12
N HIS A 300 1.30 -4.34 19.98
CA HIS A 300 1.57 -3.38 21.05
C HIS A 300 2.41 -3.93 22.21
N ALA A 301 2.57 -5.25 22.30
CA ALA A 301 3.39 -5.90 23.32
C ALA A 301 4.86 -6.03 22.90
N MET A 302 5.19 -5.83 21.62
CA MET A 302 6.55 -5.97 21.11
C MET A 302 7.43 -4.79 21.53
N SER A 303 8.65 -5.10 21.95
CA SER A 303 9.69 -4.09 22.15
C SER A 303 10.22 -3.57 20.83
N PHE A 304 10.89 -2.40 20.86
CA PHE A 304 11.53 -1.84 19.68
C PHE A 304 12.52 -2.82 19.02
N ASP A 305 13.32 -3.51 19.84
CA ASP A 305 14.31 -4.48 19.36
C ASP A 305 13.66 -5.70 18.69
N GLU A 306 12.54 -6.17 19.22
CA GLU A 306 11.76 -7.26 18.59
C GLU A 306 11.17 -6.84 17.26
N ILE A 307 10.67 -5.61 17.14
CA ILE A 307 10.10 -5.07 15.90
C ILE A 307 11.19 -4.96 14.82
N VAL A 308 12.37 -4.46 15.18
CA VAL A 308 13.52 -4.40 14.25
C VAL A 308 14.01 -5.80 13.88
N ALA A 309 14.14 -6.71 14.86
CA ALA A 309 14.60 -8.08 14.62
C ALA A 309 13.64 -8.92 13.75
N ASN A 310 12.37 -8.55 13.70
CA ASN A 310 11.35 -9.18 12.83
C ASN A 310 11.21 -8.51 11.45
N ASP A 311 12.13 -7.63 11.07
CA ASP A 311 12.09 -6.85 9.83
C ASP A 311 10.74 -6.10 9.64
N MET A 312 10.07 -5.71 10.74
CA MET A 312 8.85 -4.90 10.70
C MET A 312 9.18 -3.42 10.47
N VAL A 313 10.37 -3.00 10.89
CA VAL A 313 11.00 -1.72 10.59
C VAL A 313 12.32 -1.97 9.90
N ILE A 314 12.59 -1.25 8.82
CA ILE A 314 13.85 -1.30 8.08
C ILE A 314 14.65 -0.05 8.46
N LEU A 315 15.73 -0.24 9.22
CA LEU A 315 16.47 0.83 9.86
C LEU A 315 17.99 0.58 9.80
N GLY A 316 18.75 1.54 9.31
CA GLY A 316 20.20 1.44 9.28
C GLY A 316 20.86 2.35 8.25
N GLY A 317 22.16 2.15 8.04
CA GLY A 317 22.88 2.68 6.90
C GLY A 317 22.45 1.97 5.59
N ALA A 318 22.88 2.49 4.45
CA ALA A 318 22.45 2.01 3.14
C ALA A 318 22.68 0.50 2.91
N GLU A 319 23.77 -0.06 3.48
CA GLU A 319 24.07 -1.49 3.39
C GLU A 319 23.06 -2.34 4.16
N THR A 320 22.84 -2.02 5.43
CA THR A 320 21.90 -2.72 6.32
C THR A 320 20.48 -2.66 5.77
N VAL A 321 20.05 -1.50 5.25
CA VAL A 321 18.72 -1.31 4.63
C VAL A 321 18.58 -2.14 3.37
N ALA A 322 19.58 -2.14 2.47
CA ALA A 322 19.55 -2.96 1.26
C ALA A 322 19.46 -4.46 1.59
N ASP A 323 20.26 -4.93 2.55
CA ASP A 323 20.27 -6.32 2.97
C ASP A 323 18.93 -6.74 3.63
N ALA A 324 18.29 -5.85 4.40
CA ALA A 324 16.97 -6.10 4.98
C ALA A 324 15.89 -6.25 3.89
N ILE A 325 15.89 -5.38 2.88
CA ILE A 325 14.97 -5.47 1.74
C ILE A 325 15.18 -6.77 0.96
N LEU A 326 16.43 -7.12 0.67
CA LEU A 326 16.76 -8.36 -0.03
C LEU A 326 16.36 -9.60 0.78
N ARG A 327 16.54 -9.59 2.11
CA ARG A 327 16.08 -10.67 2.99
C ARG A 327 14.55 -10.83 2.94
N LEU A 328 13.79 -9.73 3.01
CA LEU A 328 12.32 -9.78 2.89
C LEU A 328 11.88 -10.34 1.54
N ALA A 329 12.45 -9.82 0.45
CA ALA A 329 12.15 -10.25 -0.90
C ALA A 329 12.55 -11.71 -1.17
N SER A 330 13.58 -12.25 -0.48
CA SER A 330 13.96 -13.65 -0.58
C SER A 330 13.04 -14.62 0.18
N ARG A 331 12.33 -14.12 1.19
CA ARG A 331 11.44 -14.91 2.04
C ARG A 331 9.98 -14.86 1.60
N LEU A 332 9.61 -13.83 0.85
CA LEU A 332 8.25 -13.52 0.45
C LEU A 332 8.19 -13.26 -1.04
N ASP A 333 7.14 -13.76 -1.66
CA ASP A 333 6.85 -13.55 -3.07
C ASP A 333 6.10 -12.21 -3.23
N LEU A 334 6.85 -11.12 -3.21
CA LEU A 334 6.31 -9.76 -3.17
C LEU A 334 5.95 -9.25 -4.57
N MET A 335 4.75 -8.71 -4.75
CA MET A 335 4.43 -7.81 -5.85
C MET A 335 5.07 -6.43 -5.65
N GLY A 336 5.13 -5.97 -4.40
CA GLY A 336 5.77 -4.72 -4.05
C GLY A 336 6.12 -4.59 -2.58
N LEU A 337 7.01 -3.65 -2.28
CA LEU A 337 7.34 -3.19 -0.94
C LEU A 337 6.91 -1.73 -0.82
N THR A 338 6.04 -1.45 0.16
CA THR A 338 5.54 -0.10 0.41
C THR A 338 6.25 0.47 1.63
N LEU A 339 6.92 1.59 1.44
CA LEU A 339 7.80 2.21 2.41
C LEU A 339 7.15 3.44 3.06
N ILE A 340 7.31 3.57 4.36
CA ILE A 340 6.81 4.70 5.14
C ILE A 340 8.01 5.46 5.70
N PHE A 341 8.39 6.55 5.04
CA PHE A 341 9.52 7.40 5.46
C PHE A 341 9.13 8.43 6.52
N LYS A 342 7.88 8.87 6.52
CA LYS A 342 7.38 9.88 7.49
C LYS A 342 6.90 9.21 8.77
N LEU A 343 7.74 9.21 9.79
CA LEU A 343 7.51 8.57 11.06
C LEU A 343 7.04 9.62 12.09
N GLY A 344 5.76 9.59 12.44
CA GLY A 344 5.21 10.53 13.42
C GLY A 344 5.48 12.00 13.05
N ALA A 345 6.01 12.76 14.00
CA ALA A 345 6.37 14.17 13.82
C ALA A 345 7.83 14.39 13.35
N MET A 346 8.45 13.38 12.72
CA MET A 346 9.82 13.50 12.21
C MET A 346 9.99 14.75 11.33
N PRO A 347 11.05 15.57 11.53
CA PRO A 347 11.33 16.74 10.72
C PRO A 347 11.37 16.43 9.22
N TYR A 348 10.90 17.36 8.40
CA TYR A 348 10.85 17.15 6.95
C TYR A 348 12.23 16.94 6.32
N ASP A 349 13.24 17.66 6.78
CA ASP A 349 14.62 17.53 6.31
C ASP A 349 15.22 16.14 6.60
N MET A 350 14.85 15.50 7.71
CA MET A 350 15.23 14.12 8.01
C MET A 350 14.56 13.13 7.05
N VAL A 351 13.28 13.35 6.75
CA VAL A 351 12.56 12.53 5.77
C VAL A 351 13.19 12.66 4.39
N GLU A 352 13.45 13.90 3.93
CA GLU A 352 14.08 14.20 2.64
C GLU A 352 15.46 13.56 2.54
N ARG A 353 16.33 13.70 3.58
CA ARG A 353 17.65 13.04 3.62
C ARG A 353 17.54 11.52 3.52
N SER A 354 16.66 10.91 4.30
CA SER A 354 16.46 9.46 4.29
C SER A 354 15.94 8.96 2.94
N MET A 355 15.01 9.66 2.30
CA MET A 355 14.53 9.34 0.97
C MET A 355 15.63 9.49 -0.09
N THR A 356 16.41 10.58 -0.04
CA THR A 356 17.51 10.81 -0.97
C THR A 356 18.58 9.72 -0.83
N ALA A 357 19.01 9.41 0.40
CA ALA A 357 19.95 8.32 0.66
C ALA A 357 19.41 6.96 0.18
N PHE A 358 18.12 6.71 0.33
CA PHE A 358 17.49 5.50 -0.22
C PHE A 358 17.63 5.43 -1.75
N GLY A 359 17.32 6.52 -2.45
CA GLY A 359 17.41 6.57 -3.92
C GLY A 359 18.86 6.50 -4.44
N GLU A 360 19.77 7.22 -3.81
CA GLU A 360 21.16 7.35 -4.28
C GLU A 360 22.06 6.18 -3.86
N GLU A 361 21.81 5.56 -2.72
CA GLU A 361 22.71 4.56 -2.15
C GLU A 361 22.08 3.16 -2.05
N VAL A 362 20.82 3.05 -1.57
CA VAL A 362 20.17 1.75 -1.33
C VAL A 362 19.71 1.12 -2.64
N VAL A 363 18.95 1.84 -3.46
CA VAL A 363 18.41 1.33 -4.74
C VAL A 363 19.50 0.87 -5.69
N PRO A 364 20.60 1.64 -5.95
CA PRO A 364 21.70 1.19 -6.79
C PRO A 364 22.44 -0.03 -6.21
N ARG A 365 22.54 -0.13 -4.88
CA ARG A 365 23.17 -1.29 -4.22
C ARG A 365 22.34 -2.55 -4.45
N ILE A 366 21.04 -2.50 -4.24
CA ILE A 366 20.12 -3.60 -4.50
C ILE A 366 20.25 -4.05 -5.96
N ARG A 367 20.19 -3.12 -6.92
CA ARG A 367 20.33 -3.41 -8.35
C ARG A 367 21.63 -4.13 -8.66
N ARG A 368 22.77 -3.64 -8.12
CA ARG A 368 24.09 -4.29 -8.34
C ARG A 368 24.16 -5.72 -7.80
N ILE A 369 23.53 -6.00 -6.65
CA ILE A 369 23.50 -7.36 -6.07
C ILE A 369 22.70 -8.28 -6.98
N LEU A 370 21.52 -7.86 -7.42
CA LEU A 370 20.66 -8.64 -8.29
C LEU A 370 21.26 -8.89 -9.68
N ASP A 371 21.94 -7.89 -10.26
CA ASP A 371 22.63 -8.05 -11.55
C ASP A 371 23.79 -9.05 -11.47
N ARG A 372 24.54 -9.06 -10.36
CA ARG A 372 25.62 -10.03 -10.11
C ARG A 372 25.10 -11.45 -9.97
N ASP A 373 24.04 -11.64 -9.19
CA ASP A 373 23.46 -12.95 -8.95
C ASP A 373 22.81 -13.50 -10.21
N GLY A 374 22.07 -12.68 -10.96
CA GLY A 374 21.51 -13.05 -12.25
C GLY A 374 22.57 -13.34 -13.35
N ALA A 375 23.75 -12.73 -13.26
CA ALA A 375 24.87 -13.07 -14.16
C ALA A 375 25.52 -14.39 -13.75
N ALA A 376 25.62 -14.69 -12.46
CA ALA A 376 26.13 -15.95 -11.94
C ALA A 376 25.21 -17.14 -12.31
N ASP A 377 23.92 -16.98 -12.21
CA ASP A 377 22.91 -17.99 -12.58
C ASP A 377 22.96 -18.29 -14.10
N ARG A 378 23.08 -17.27 -14.95
CA ARG A 378 23.26 -17.46 -16.40
C ARG A 378 24.57 -18.18 -16.74
N ALA A 379 25.65 -17.88 -16.02
CA ALA A 379 26.95 -18.56 -16.21
C ALA A 379 26.93 -20.01 -15.70
N ALA A 380 26.07 -20.34 -14.73
CA ALA A 380 25.93 -21.71 -14.22
C ALA A 380 25.00 -22.59 -15.06
N GLY A 381 24.45 -22.10 -16.17
CA GLY A 381 23.65 -22.89 -17.10
C GLY A 381 22.27 -23.27 -16.60
N ALA A 382 21.71 -22.52 -15.64
CA ALA A 382 20.33 -22.69 -15.22
C ALA A 382 19.38 -22.42 -16.41
N PRO A 383 18.45 -23.34 -16.75
CA PRO A 383 17.55 -23.12 -17.88
C PRO A 383 16.67 -21.89 -17.61
N ALA A 384 16.65 -20.99 -18.60
CA ALA A 384 15.65 -19.95 -18.62
C ALA A 384 14.27 -20.61 -18.65
N LEU A 385 13.49 -20.47 -17.59
CA LEU A 385 12.09 -20.88 -17.58
C LEU A 385 11.34 -19.94 -18.53
N HIS A 386 11.21 -20.38 -19.78
CA HIS A 386 10.19 -19.87 -20.68
C HIS A 386 8.88 -20.48 -20.24
N VAL A 387 8.03 -19.66 -19.63
CA VAL A 387 6.62 -19.97 -19.53
C VAL A 387 5.96 -19.30 -20.73
N ALA A 388 5.40 -20.14 -21.58
CA ALA A 388 4.60 -19.75 -22.73
C ALA A 388 3.23 -19.24 -22.28
#